data_a07950d65cdeaf3168b52547d0f5ad49
#
_entry.id   a07950d65cdeaf3168b52547d0f5ad49
#
_cell.length_a   1.000
_cell.length_b   1.000
_cell.length_c   1.000
_cell.angle_alpha   90.00
_cell.angle_beta   90.00
_cell.angle_gamma   90.00
#
_symmetry.space_group_name_H-M   'P 1'
#
loop_
_entity.id
_entity.type
_entity.pdbx_description
1 polymer ?
#
loop_
_entity_poly.entity_id
_entity_poly.type
_entity_poly.pdbx_seq_one_letter_code
_entity_poly.pdbx_strand_id
1 'polypeptide(L)'
;MNSTWSKLELSKSKNISQHNDYSFGYFIPNKLQRVMILIGKKTILKRGLFRSKYAKLIMSLSKGPLDIIFRKCSFRLWNESNLIEYGLLLDPNYNNEDIDFLIHGAKKNSNFVDIGSNVGLYSQPLALASPNGRVISIDANPLMKLRLDFNKKSSNISNIKTINLAVSDTSGKGSLIIRKNDIAIVALDENTSGDINFSTLIEILETNNIDEIYGLKIDIEGHEDKALVPFLLNAPKKLLPKKIVIEKPIKNQDYAGCVKAFKKLNYNLVGRSKNNSFYALNVHEKT
;
A
#
# COMPACT_ATOMS: atom_id res chain seq x y z
N MET A 1 15.76 -3.40 -23.82
CA MET A 1 15.32 -2.29 -22.93
C MET A 1 15.43 -2.62 -21.43
N ASN A 2 15.86 -3.82 -21.04
CA ASN A 2 15.88 -4.30 -19.64
C ASN A 2 17.05 -3.78 -18.76
N SER A 3 17.97 -2.96 -19.30
CA SER A 3 19.14 -2.50 -18.54
C SER A 3 18.93 -1.24 -17.71
N THR A 4 17.86 -0.51 -17.94
CA THR A 4 17.59 0.78 -17.28
C THR A 4 16.94 0.64 -15.93
N TRP A 5 15.98 -0.29 -15.77
CA TRP A 5 15.31 -0.53 -14.47
C TRP A 5 16.30 -1.10 -13.45
N SER A 6 17.04 -2.16 -13.82
CA SER A 6 17.98 -2.82 -12.90
C SER A 6 19.10 -1.90 -12.39
N LYS A 7 19.64 -1.02 -13.26
CA LYS A 7 20.65 -0.03 -12.85
C LYS A 7 20.07 1.07 -11.96
N LEU A 8 18.89 1.57 -12.28
CA LEU A 8 18.19 2.57 -11.48
C LEU A 8 17.83 2.00 -10.11
N GLU A 9 17.32 0.78 -10.06
CA GLU A 9 16.98 0.06 -8.85
C GLU A 9 18.19 -0.16 -7.95
N LEU A 10 19.32 -0.63 -8.48
CA LEU A 10 20.55 -0.81 -7.73
C LEU A 10 21.08 0.49 -7.13
N SER A 11 21.05 1.59 -7.88
CA SER A 11 21.49 2.89 -7.38
C SER A 11 20.58 3.39 -6.26
N LYS A 12 19.28 3.27 -6.44
CA LYS A 12 18.29 3.70 -5.43
C LYS A 12 18.28 2.82 -4.19
N SER A 13 18.42 1.51 -4.35
CA SER A 13 18.47 0.59 -3.21
C SER A 13 19.70 0.84 -2.33
N LYS A 14 20.87 1.13 -2.93
CA LYS A 14 22.07 1.53 -2.20
C LYS A 14 21.86 2.84 -1.42
N ASN A 15 21.24 3.84 -2.06
CA ASN A 15 20.91 5.12 -1.42
C ASN A 15 19.96 4.93 -0.24
N ILE A 16 18.91 4.13 -0.42
CA ILE A 16 17.95 3.80 0.64
C ILE A 16 18.66 3.08 1.79
N SER A 17 19.48 2.06 1.50
CA SER A 17 20.20 1.30 2.51
C SER A 17 21.15 2.19 3.32
N GLN A 18 21.94 3.06 2.68
CA GLN A 18 22.84 4.00 3.35
C GLN A 18 22.13 4.95 4.31
N HIS A 19 20.94 5.48 3.91
CA HIS A 19 20.18 6.36 4.78
C HIS A 19 19.43 5.59 5.88
N ASN A 20 19.12 4.33 5.67
CA ASN A 20 18.50 3.46 6.68
C ASN A 20 19.48 3.01 7.79
N ASP A 21 20.80 3.24 7.62
CA ASP A 21 21.79 3.08 8.70
C ASP A 21 21.59 4.15 9.81
N TYR A 22 21.00 5.30 9.47
CA TYR A 22 20.65 6.31 10.44
C TYR A 22 19.31 5.96 11.12
N SER A 23 19.26 6.05 12.44
CA SER A 23 18.03 5.84 13.21
C SER A 23 16.91 6.80 12.79
N PHE A 24 15.65 6.38 12.98
CA PHE A 24 14.50 7.27 12.79
C PHE A 24 14.61 8.47 13.73
N GLY A 25 14.30 9.65 13.21
CA GLY A 25 14.48 10.92 13.92
C GLY A 25 15.78 11.67 13.56
N TYR A 26 16.68 11.04 12.79
CA TYR A 26 17.87 11.74 12.30
C TYR A 26 17.53 12.78 11.23
N PHE A 27 16.58 12.50 10.36
CA PHE A 27 16.15 13.37 9.27
C PHE A 27 14.84 14.12 9.59
N ILE A 28 14.74 14.67 10.80
CA ILE A 28 13.59 15.49 11.18
C ILE A 28 13.52 16.78 10.35
N PRO A 29 12.33 17.24 9.97
CA PRO A 29 12.19 18.51 9.24
C PRO A 29 12.82 19.68 10.02
N ASN A 30 13.60 20.51 9.33
CA ASN A 30 14.17 21.74 9.91
C ASN A 30 13.08 22.79 10.18
N LYS A 31 13.44 23.92 10.82
CA LYS A 31 12.46 24.97 11.19
C LYS A 31 11.65 25.48 10.01
N LEU A 32 12.29 25.76 8.87
CA LEU A 32 11.62 26.24 7.67
C LEU A 32 10.66 25.18 7.10
N GLN A 33 11.13 23.93 6.98
CA GLN A 33 10.31 22.83 6.51
C GLN A 33 9.08 22.60 7.41
N ARG A 34 9.22 22.69 8.74
CA ARG A 34 8.09 22.58 9.68
C ARG A 34 7.04 23.66 9.45
N VAL A 35 7.46 24.92 9.26
CA VAL A 35 6.53 26.01 8.93
C VAL A 35 5.82 25.75 7.61
N MET A 36 6.56 25.36 6.57
CA MET A 36 5.97 25.04 5.26
C MET A 36 5.00 23.86 5.34
N ILE A 37 5.33 22.80 6.05
CA ILE A 37 4.44 21.65 6.29
C ILE A 37 3.13 22.11 6.97
N LEU A 38 3.23 22.96 8.00
CA LEU A 38 2.04 23.50 8.70
C LEU A 38 1.16 24.32 7.77
N ILE A 39 1.75 25.18 6.93
CA ILE A 39 1.04 25.96 5.91
C ILE A 39 0.37 25.00 4.93
N GLY A 40 1.11 24.02 4.42
CA GLY A 40 0.59 23.03 3.49
C GLY A 40 -0.62 22.28 4.03
N LYS A 41 -0.55 21.80 5.27
CA LYS A 41 -1.64 21.07 5.95
C LYS A 41 -2.94 21.87 6.10
N LYS A 42 -2.84 23.21 6.20
CA LYS A 42 -3.99 24.10 6.44
C LYS A 42 -4.55 24.75 5.18
N THR A 43 -3.88 24.60 4.04
CA THR A 43 -4.21 25.32 2.80
C THR A 43 -4.57 24.38 1.64
N ILE A 44 -4.88 24.95 0.47
CA ILE A 44 -5.10 24.21 -0.79
C ILE A 44 -3.85 23.44 -1.24
N LEU A 45 -2.66 23.78 -0.73
CA LEU A 45 -1.39 23.15 -1.09
C LEU A 45 -1.34 21.63 -0.79
N LYS A 46 -2.22 21.11 0.06
CA LYS A 46 -2.38 19.66 0.32
C LYS A 46 -3.16 18.92 -0.79
N ARG A 47 -3.67 19.59 -1.83
CA ARG A 47 -4.59 18.99 -2.82
C ARG A 47 -4.01 18.96 -4.23
N GLY A 48 -4.34 17.90 -4.99
CA GLY A 48 -4.09 17.79 -6.42
C GLY A 48 -2.64 18.05 -6.82
N LEU A 49 -2.44 18.76 -7.93
CA LEU A 49 -1.13 19.10 -8.48
C LEU A 49 -0.29 20.01 -7.57
N PHE A 50 -0.94 20.85 -6.75
CA PHE A 50 -0.24 21.72 -5.80
C PHE A 50 0.51 20.89 -4.76
N ARG A 51 -0.09 19.78 -4.28
CA ARG A 51 0.53 18.89 -3.29
C ARG A 51 1.89 18.38 -3.76
N SER A 52 1.97 17.84 -4.96
CA SER A 52 3.21 17.26 -5.49
C SER A 52 4.32 18.30 -5.64
N LYS A 53 4.00 19.47 -6.21
CA LYS A 53 4.97 20.56 -6.38
C LYS A 53 5.45 21.10 -5.03
N TYR A 54 4.54 21.30 -4.10
CA TYR A 54 4.85 21.86 -2.80
C TYR A 54 5.62 20.86 -1.90
N ALA A 55 5.26 19.58 -1.93
CA ALA A 55 6.01 18.55 -1.24
C ALA A 55 7.45 18.42 -1.75
N LYS A 56 7.64 18.41 -3.08
CA LYS A 56 8.98 18.42 -3.70
C LYS A 56 9.81 19.61 -3.25
N LEU A 57 9.21 20.81 -3.21
CA LEU A 57 9.88 22.01 -2.73
C LEU A 57 10.32 21.85 -1.26
N ILE A 58 9.46 21.37 -0.38
CA ILE A 58 9.80 21.12 1.03
C ILE A 58 10.96 20.13 1.14
N MET A 59 10.87 19.01 0.41
CA MET A 59 11.86 17.95 0.48
C MET A 59 13.21 18.35 -0.11
N SER A 60 13.25 19.27 -1.10
CA SER A 60 14.48 19.80 -1.69
C SER A 60 15.28 20.72 -0.76
N LEU A 61 14.69 21.18 0.35
CA LEU A 61 15.37 22.01 1.35
C LEU A 61 16.31 21.24 2.30
N SER A 62 16.38 19.93 2.14
CA SER A 62 17.32 19.08 2.89
C SER A 62 18.06 18.13 1.95
N LYS A 63 19.26 17.71 2.36
CA LYS A 63 20.02 16.66 1.68
C LYS A 63 19.62 15.31 2.28
N GLY A 64 18.63 14.64 1.73
CA GLY A 64 18.19 13.33 2.20
C GLY A 64 16.68 13.22 2.42
N PRO A 65 16.24 12.10 3.01
CA PRO A 65 14.82 11.87 3.31
C PRO A 65 14.31 12.76 4.45
N LEU A 66 13.02 12.66 4.75
CA LEU A 66 12.39 13.32 5.90
C LEU A 66 11.70 12.29 6.80
N ASP A 67 11.98 12.34 8.09
CA ASP A 67 11.32 11.50 9.09
C ASP A 67 10.09 12.22 9.65
N ILE A 68 8.91 11.60 9.51
CA ILE A 68 7.64 12.13 10.01
C ILE A 68 6.84 11.07 10.76
N ILE A 69 5.89 11.52 11.57
CA ILE A 69 4.89 10.66 12.21
C ILE A 69 3.53 10.89 11.54
N PHE A 70 2.86 9.80 11.17
CA PHE A 70 1.48 9.80 10.68
C PHE A 70 0.71 8.65 11.34
N ARG A 71 -0.48 8.93 11.92
CA ARG A 71 -1.31 7.93 12.65
C ARG A 71 -0.51 7.08 13.67
N LYS A 72 0.39 7.72 14.41
CA LYS A 72 1.31 7.08 15.39
C LYS A 72 2.36 6.16 14.76
N CYS A 73 2.46 6.11 13.44
CA CYS A 73 3.46 5.33 12.72
C CYS A 73 4.59 6.23 12.21
N SER A 74 5.80 5.69 12.21
CA SER A 74 7.01 6.33 11.71
C SER A 74 7.13 6.12 10.20
N PHE A 75 7.43 7.20 9.46
CA PHE A 75 7.66 7.14 8.03
C PHE A 75 8.90 7.96 7.66
N ARG A 76 9.82 7.34 6.93
CA ARG A 76 10.92 8.02 6.24
C ARG A 76 10.50 8.26 4.80
N LEU A 77 10.32 9.55 4.45
CA LEU A 77 9.85 10.00 3.13
C LEU A 77 11.02 10.39 2.25
N TRP A 78 10.94 10.04 0.96
CA TRP A 78 12.02 10.24 0.00
C TRP A 78 11.65 11.29 -1.03
N ASN A 79 12.63 12.12 -1.43
CA ASN A 79 12.42 13.12 -2.50
C ASN A 79 12.45 12.47 -3.89
N GLU A 80 11.67 11.40 -4.05
CA GLU A 80 11.47 10.69 -5.29
C GLU A 80 9.97 10.63 -5.54
N SER A 81 9.54 10.82 -6.77
CA SER A 81 8.12 10.94 -7.10
C SER A 81 7.28 9.77 -6.55
N ASN A 82 6.72 9.94 -5.35
CA ASN A 82 5.80 9.02 -4.70
C ASN A 82 4.63 9.84 -4.11
N LEU A 83 3.46 9.71 -4.74
CA LEU A 83 2.27 10.49 -4.37
C LEU A 83 1.76 10.15 -2.96
N ILE A 84 1.98 8.93 -2.48
CA ILE A 84 1.61 8.51 -1.13
C ILE A 84 2.46 9.27 -0.10
N GLU A 85 3.77 9.34 -0.30
CA GLU A 85 4.67 10.07 0.61
C GLU A 85 4.34 11.56 0.67
N TYR A 86 3.94 12.17 -0.47
CA TYR A 86 3.47 13.56 -0.48
C TYR A 86 2.15 13.74 0.27
N GLY A 87 1.28 12.72 0.21
CA GLY A 87 0.04 12.68 1.02
C GLY A 87 0.35 12.64 2.51
N LEU A 88 1.21 11.73 2.93
CA LEU A 88 1.66 11.60 4.32
C LEU A 88 2.27 12.89 4.87
N LEU A 89 3.04 13.62 4.05
CA LEU A 89 3.68 14.88 4.45
C LEU A 89 2.67 16.00 4.69
N LEU A 90 1.68 16.14 3.80
CA LEU A 90 0.86 17.36 3.70
C LEU A 90 -0.60 17.19 4.07
N ASP A 91 -1.15 15.97 4.09
CA ASP A 91 -2.56 15.76 4.41
C ASP A 91 -2.71 14.93 5.70
N PRO A 92 -3.09 15.55 6.83
CA PRO A 92 -3.24 14.84 8.09
C PRO A 92 -4.36 13.78 8.07
N ASN A 93 -5.27 13.85 7.08
CA ASN A 93 -6.38 12.93 6.91
C ASN A 93 -6.22 12.02 5.68
N TYR A 94 -4.98 11.88 5.18
CA TYR A 94 -4.72 11.12 3.96
C TYR A 94 -5.19 9.67 4.09
N ASN A 95 -6.15 9.26 3.26
CA ASN A 95 -6.79 7.95 3.24
C ASN A 95 -7.35 7.47 4.60
N ASN A 96 -7.71 8.40 5.50
CA ASN A 96 -8.26 8.04 6.80
C ASN A 96 -9.56 7.23 6.70
N GLU A 97 -10.47 7.61 5.80
CA GLU A 97 -11.76 6.91 5.59
C GLU A 97 -11.54 5.44 5.24
N ASP A 98 -10.58 5.15 4.38
CA ASP A 98 -10.23 3.81 3.93
C ASP A 98 -9.68 2.96 5.08
N ILE A 99 -8.71 3.52 5.81
CA ILE A 99 -8.06 2.86 6.94
C ILE A 99 -9.07 2.61 8.07
N ASP A 100 -9.88 3.62 8.40
CA ASP A 100 -10.89 3.54 9.46
C ASP A 100 -12.00 2.54 9.10
N PHE A 101 -12.39 2.45 7.82
CA PHE A 101 -13.31 1.41 7.35
C PHE A 101 -12.74 0.01 7.59
N LEU A 102 -11.47 -0.24 7.24
CA LEU A 102 -10.85 -1.55 7.45
C LEU A 102 -10.72 -1.91 8.94
N ILE A 103 -10.38 -0.94 9.79
CA ILE A 103 -10.18 -1.17 11.23
C ILE A 103 -11.50 -1.34 11.98
N HIS A 104 -12.57 -0.65 11.55
CA HIS A 104 -13.84 -0.65 12.29
C HIS A 104 -14.38 -2.06 12.50
N GLY A 105 -14.60 -2.47 13.77
CA GLY A 105 -15.06 -3.79 14.16
C GLY A 105 -13.99 -4.90 14.12
N ALA A 106 -12.73 -4.58 13.79
CA ALA A 106 -11.64 -5.54 13.88
C ALA A 106 -11.33 -5.90 15.35
N LYS A 107 -10.97 -7.14 15.58
CA LYS A 107 -10.50 -7.63 16.88
C LYS A 107 -8.97 -7.51 16.97
N LYS A 108 -8.42 -7.58 18.17
CA LYS A 108 -6.97 -7.52 18.39
C LYS A 108 -6.17 -8.63 17.69
N ASN A 109 -6.81 -9.69 17.27
CA ASN A 109 -6.22 -10.84 16.57
C ASN A 109 -6.68 -10.95 15.10
N SER A 110 -7.28 -9.90 14.53
CA SER A 110 -7.72 -9.90 13.13
C SER A 110 -6.52 -9.88 12.18
N ASN A 111 -6.60 -10.65 11.09
CA ASN A 111 -5.58 -10.61 10.05
C ASN A 111 -6.00 -9.69 8.91
N PHE A 112 -5.03 -9.01 8.33
CA PHE A 112 -5.21 -8.12 7.19
C PHE A 112 -4.26 -8.45 6.04
N VAL A 113 -4.69 -8.10 4.83
CA VAL A 113 -3.85 -8.18 3.63
C VAL A 113 -3.84 -6.81 2.96
N ASP A 114 -2.64 -6.32 2.63
CA ASP A 114 -2.41 -5.04 1.96
C ASP A 114 -1.62 -5.30 0.68
N ILE A 115 -2.31 -5.30 -0.48
CA ILE A 115 -1.75 -5.57 -1.80
C ILE A 115 -1.49 -4.23 -2.49
N GLY A 116 -0.25 -4.01 -2.94
CA GLY A 116 0.27 -2.71 -3.32
C GLY A 116 0.54 -1.86 -2.08
N SER A 117 1.26 -2.45 -1.11
CA SER A 117 1.45 -1.86 0.24
C SER A 117 2.32 -0.61 0.26
N ASN A 118 3.09 -0.36 -0.81
CA ASN A 118 3.95 0.81 -0.95
C ASN A 118 4.83 0.99 0.32
N VAL A 119 4.86 2.18 0.90
CA VAL A 119 5.64 2.50 2.11
C VAL A 119 4.94 2.11 3.43
N GLY A 120 3.78 1.45 3.36
CA GLY A 120 3.04 0.93 4.51
C GLY A 120 2.00 1.88 5.09
N LEU A 121 1.41 2.75 4.25
CA LEU A 121 0.35 3.66 4.65
C LEU A 121 -0.83 2.95 5.32
N TYR A 122 -1.27 1.81 4.76
CA TYR A 122 -2.33 0.98 5.35
C TYR A 122 -1.75 -0.05 6.30
N SER A 123 -0.69 -0.75 5.91
CA SER A 123 -0.11 -1.86 6.67
C SER A 123 0.18 -1.51 8.12
N GLN A 124 0.78 -0.35 8.40
CA GLN A 124 1.18 0.01 9.76
C GLN A 124 -0.01 0.31 10.68
N PRO A 125 -0.99 1.16 10.31
CA PRO A 125 -2.18 1.40 11.14
C PRO A 125 -3.02 0.14 11.35
N LEU A 126 -3.13 -0.76 10.35
CA LEU A 126 -3.83 -2.04 10.49
C LEU A 126 -3.14 -2.94 11.51
N ALA A 127 -1.80 -2.99 11.50
CA ALA A 127 -1.02 -3.75 12.47
C ALA A 127 -1.15 -3.21 13.90
N LEU A 128 -1.17 -1.90 14.08
CA LEU A 128 -1.42 -1.27 15.39
C LEU A 128 -2.83 -1.55 15.92
N ALA A 129 -3.83 -1.59 15.02
CA ALA A 129 -5.21 -1.89 15.40
C ALA A 129 -5.41 -3.36 15.82
N SER A 130 -4.57 -4.27 15.31
CA SER A 130 -4.66 -5.71 15.57
C SER A 130 -3.30 -6.28 16.03
N PRO A 131 -2.83 -5.96 17.23
CA PRO A 131 -1.48 -6.27 17.69
C PRO A 131 -1.21 -7.77 17.86
N ASN A 132 -2.23 -8.61 18.00
CA ASN A 132 -2.15 -10.06 18.09
C ASN A 132 -2.52 -10.77 16.77
N GLY A 133 -2.93 -10.01 15.77
CA GLY A 133 -3.14 -10.49 14.41
C GLY A 133 -1.92 -10.29 13.53
N ARG A 134 -2.04 -10.61 12.26
CA ARG A 134 -0.96 -10.48 11.27
C ARG A 134 -1.40 -9.59 10.11
N VAL A 135 -0.47 -8.82 9.58
CA VAL A 135 -0.65 -8.05 8.34
C VAL A 135 0.30 -8.62 7.29
N ILE A 136 -0.25 -9.09 6.19
CA ILE A 136 0.52 -9.52 5.02
C ILE A 136 0.56 -8.34 4.05
N SER A 137 1.73 -7.75 3.90
CA SER A 137 1.99 -6.57 3.08
C SER A 137 2.76 -6.98 1.83
N ILE A 138 2.13 -6.83 0.67
CA ILE A 138 2.65 -7.33 -0.60
C ILE A 138 2.90 -6.14 -1.53
N ASP A 139 4.11 -6.05 -2.07
CA ASP A 139 4.45 -5.07 -3.09
C ASP A 139 5.45 -5.65 -4.08
N ALA A 140 5.17 -5.50 -5.36
CA ALA A 140 6.04 -5.98 -6.42
C ALA A 140 7.35 -5.16 -6.52
N ASN A 141 7.31 -3.90 -6.07
CA ASN A 141 8.46 -3.01 -6.13
C ASN A 141 9.40 -3.24 -4.93
N PRO A 142 10.62 -3.76 -5.15
CA PRO A 142 11.57 -4.04 -4.06
C PRO A 142 12.01 -2.79 -3.30
N LEU A 143 11.99 -1.61 -3.93
CA LEU A 143 12.30 -0.35 -3.25
C LEU A 143 11.23 0.00 -2.22
N MET A 144 9.96 -0.27 -2.51
CA MET A 144 8.86 -0.04 -1.55
C MET A 144 8.96 -0.99 -0.37
N LYS A 145 9.32 -2.25 -0.62
CA LYS A 145 9.59 -3.20 0.46
C LYS A 145 10.70 -2.70 1.40
N LEU A 146 11.82 -2.20 0.87
CA LEU A 146 12.91 -1.66 1.69
C LEU A 146 12.45 -0.48 2.57
N ARG A 147 11.63 0.40 2.01
CA ARG A 147 11.05 1.55 2.76
C ARG A 147 10.07 1.10 3.83
N LEU A 148 9.18 0.17 3.51
CA LEU A 148 8.24 -0.38 4.47
C LEU A 148 8.95 -1.13 5.61
N ASP A 149 9.99 -1.91 5.31
CA ASP A 149 10.78 -2.64 6.32
C ASP A 149 11.44 -1.68 7.31
N PHE A 150 11.98 -0.55 6.84
CA PHE A 150 12.50 0.50 7.71
C PHE A 150 11.38 1.15 8.53
N ASN A 151 10.27 1.52 7.91
CA ASN A 151 9.17 2.23 8.55
C ASN A 151 8.53 1.40 9.67
N LYS A 152 8.24 0.11 9.43
CA LYS A 152 7.67 -0.78 10.45
C LYS A 152 8.63 -1.01 11.63
N LYS A 153 9.94 -1.17 11.34
CA LYS A 153 10.96 -1.28 12.38
C LYS A 153 11.02 -0.01 13.23
N SER A 154 10.99 1.15 12.59
CA SER A 154 11.00 2.46 13.26
C SER A 154 9.73 2.74 14.08
N SER A 155 8.64 2.05 13.75
CA SER A 155 7.36 2.11 14.48
C SER A 155 7.26 1.05 15.60
N ASN A 156 8.28 0.21 15.79
CA ASN A 156 8.27 -0.96 16.68
C ASN A 156 7.11 -1.94 16.37
N ILE A 157 6.78 -2.12 15.10
CA ILE A 157 5.73 -3.04 14.64
C ILE A 157 6.36 -4.33 14.18
N SER A 158 6.02 -5.45 14.84
CA SER A 158 6.58 -6.79 14.56
C SER A 158 5.62 -7.72 13.80
N ASN A 159 4.32 -7.42 13.78
CA ASN A 159 3.29 -8.27 13.20
C ASN A 159 2.97 -7.99 11.73
N ILE A 160 3.84 -7.25 11.02
CA ILE A 160 3.79 -7.08 9.57
C ILE A 160 4.78 -8.02 8.89
N LYS A 161 4.29 -8.90 8.02
CA LYS A 161 5.10 -9.68 7.08
C LYS A 161 5.14 -8.97 5.73
N THR A 162 6.29 -8.49 5.33
CA THR A 162 6.52 -7.86 4.02
C THR A 162 6.94 -8.90 3.00
N ILE A 163 6.32 -8.87 1.82
CA ILE A 163 6.57 -9.82 0.73
C ILE A 163 6.82 -9.02 -0.55
N ASN A 164 7.94 -9.31 -1.21
CA ASN A 164 8.27 -8.68 -2.49
C ASN A 164 7.91 -9.62 -3.64
N LEU A 165 6.70 -9.48 -4.13
CA LEU A 165 6.18 -10.14 -5.34
C LEU A 165 4.94 -9.41 -5.84
N ALA A 166 4.50 -9.71 -7.05
CA ALA A 166 3.22 -9.26 -7.58
C ALA A 166 2.14 -10.32 -7.34
N VAL A 167 0.89 -9.88 -7.22
CA VAL A 167 -0.27 -10.80 -7.13
C VAL A 167 -0.92 -10.91 -8.50
N SER A 168 -1.16 -12.15 -8.95
CA SER A 168 -1.80 -12.43 -10.24
C SER A 168 -2.72 -13.66 -10.17
N ASP A 169 -3.23 -14.12 -11.30
CA ASP A 169 -4.06 -15.34 -11.43
C ASP A 169 -3.22 -16.62 -11.51
N THR A 170 -1.93 -16.50 -11.77
CA THR A 170 -0.97 -17.61 -11.89
C THR A 170 0.32 -17.27 -11.16
N SER A 171 1.26 -18.22 -11.10
CA SER A 171 2.58 -18.04 -10.52
C SER A 171 3.68 -18.09 -11.57
N GLY A 172 4.70 -17.26 -11.42
CA GLY A 172 5.78 -17.16 -12.40
C GLY A 172 6.75 -16.02 -12.15
N LYS A 173 7.44 -15.61 -13.22
CA LYS A 173 8.36 -14.46 -13.23
C LYS A 173 8.00 -13.51 -14.37
N GLY A 174 8.07 -12.22 -14.09
CA GLY A 174 7.81 -11.14 -15.03
C GLY A 174 8.67 -9.92 -14.78
N SER A 175 8.35 -8.82 -15.43
CA SER A 175 9.04 -7.54 -15.29
C SER A 175 8.09 -6.47 -14.75
N LEU A 176 8.65 -5.42 -14.12
CA LEU A 176 7.90 -4.23 -13.75
C LEU A 176 8.05 -3.14 -14.82
N ILE A 177 6.94 -2.52 -15.15
CA ILE A 177 6.90 -1.34 -16.01
C ILE A 177 6.55 -0.13 -15.13
N ILE A 178 7.44 0.87 -15.10
CA ILE A 178 7.17 2.14 -14.41
C ILE A 178 6.15 2.93 -15.22
N ARG A 179 5.08 3.37 -14.57
CA ARG A 179 4.06 4.22 -15.16
C ARG A 179 4.17 5.66 -14.61
N LYS A 180 3.84 6.63 -15.45
CA LYS A 180 3.64 8.06 -15.07
C LYS A 180 4.82 8.75 -14.37
N ASN A 181 6.06 8.30 -14.59
CA ASN A 181 7.24 8.87 -13.92
C ASN A 181 7.14 8.91 -12.38
N ASP A 182 6.34 8.03 -11.79
CA ASP A 182 6.26 7.78 -10.37
C ASP A 182 6.84 6.40 -10.08
N ILE A 183 7.84 6.34 -9.23
CA ILE A 183 8.53 5.08 -8.91
C ILE A 183 7.65 4.10 -8.14
N ALA A 184 6.57 4.58 -7.56
CA ALA A 184 5.62 3.78 -6.82
C ALA A 184 4.49 3.23 -7.71
N ILE A 185 4.30 3.80 -8.90
CA ILE A 185 3.29 3.36 -9.88
C ILE A 185 3.94 2.39 -10.85
N VAL A 186 3.85 1.11 -10.56
CA VAL A 186 4.41 0.03 -11.38
C VAL A 186 3.31 -0.94 -11.78
N ALA A 187 3.41 -1.48 -13.00
CA ALA A 187 2.55 -2.56 -13.47
C ALA A 187 3.39 -3.81 -13.74
N LEU A 188 2.80 -4.98 -13.47
CA LEU A 188 3.39 -6.26 -13.83
C LEU A 188 3.23 -6.50 -15.34
N ASP A 189 4.31 -6.90 -16.00
CA ASP A 189 4.31 -7.50 -17.33
C ASP A 189 4.73 -8.97 -17.21
N GLU A 190 3.77 -9.86 -17.34
CA GLU A 190 3.97 -11.31 -17.22
C GLU A 190 4.54 -11.94 -18.52
N ASN A 191 4.49 -11.21 -19.63
CA ASN A 191 4.93 -11.70 -20.93
C ASN A 191 6.42 -11.47 -21.20
N THR A 192 7.09 -10.74 -20.31
CA THR A 192 8.53 -10.47 -20.42
C THR A 192 9.29 -11.25 -19.38
N SER A 193 10.44 -11.82 -19.78
CA SER A 193 11.39 -12.42 -18.84
C SER A 193 11.96 -11.35 -17.91
N GLY A 194 11.76 -11.50 -16.62
CA GLY A 194 12.24 -10.56 -15.60
C GLY A 194 12.46 -11.26 -14.26
N ASP A 195 12.92 -10.49 -13.28
CA ASP A 195 13.31 -11.01 -11.97
C ASP A 195 12.21 -10.85 -10.90
N ILE A 196 11.05 -10.32 -11.28
CA ILE A 196 9.94 -10.13 -10.34
C ILE A 196 9.10 -11.40 -10.29
N ASN A 197 9.06 -12.02 -9.13
CA ASN A 197 8.17 -13.14 -8.92
C ASN A 197 6.72 -12.64 -8.80
N PHE A 198 5.78 -13.43 -9.34
CA PHE A 198 4.36 -13.24 -9.09
C PHE A 198 3.71 -14.57 -8.69
N SER A 199 2.64 -14.49 -7.92
CA SER A 199 1.94 -15.67 -7.39
C SER A 199 0.47 -15.37 -7.18
N THR A 200 -0.32 -16.41 -7.01
CA THR A 200 -1.73 -16.26 -6.65
C THR A 200 -1.88 -15.85 -5.18
N LEU A 201 -2.93 -15.11 -4.87
CA LEU A 201 -3.18 -14.72 -3.49
C LEU A 201 -3.40 -15.93 -2.57
N ILE A 202 -3.99 -17.02 -3.09
CA ILE A 202 -4.18 -18.26 -2.33
C ILE A 202 -2.84 -18.84 -1.89
N GLU A 203 -1.90 -19.03 -2.83
CA GLU A 203 -0.56 -19.56 -2.53
C GLU A 203 0.21 -18.70 -1.53
N ILE A 204 0.09 -17.37 -1.65
CA ILE A 204 0.71 -16.43 -0.72
C ILE A 204 0.16 -16.63 0.70
N LEU A 205 -1.15 -16.76 0.85
CA LEU A 205 -1.80 -16.93 2.15
C LEU A 205 -1.48 -18.28 2.78
N GLU A 206 -1.49 -19.35 2.00
CA GLU A 206 -1.12 -20.71 2.43
C GLU A 206 0.33 -20.76 2.90
N THR A 207 1.27 -20.25 2.10
CA THR A 207 2.70 -20.17 2.46
C THR A 207 2.94 -19.39 3.75
N ASN A 208 2.08 -18.43 4.06
CA ASN A 208 2.19 -17.60 5.27
C ASN A 208 1.29 -18.09 6.43
N ASN A 209 0.61 -19.23 6.29
CA ASN A 209 -0.28 -19.81 7.29
C ASN A 209 -1.37 -18.81 7.74
N ILE A 210 -2.02 -18.16 6.79
CA ILE A 210 -3.18 -17.29 6.99
C ILE A 210 -4.42 -18.08 6.63
N ASP A 211 -5.31 -18.28 7.58
CA ASP A 211 -6.53 -19.07 7.44
C ASP A 211 -7.83 -18.27 7.54
N GLU A 212 -7.73 -17.01 7.95
CA GLU A 212 -8.85 -16.06 8.00
C GLU A 212 -8.32 -14.64 7.68
N ILE A 213 -9.09 -13.85 6.91
CA ILE A 213 -8.82 -12.44 6.61
C ILE A 213 -9.99 -11.61 7.10
N TYR A 214 -9.72 -10.60 7.94
CA TYR A 214 -10.72 -9.62 8.34
C TYR A 214 -10.88 -8.51 7.29
N GLY A 215 -9.78 -7.93 6.84
CA GLY A 215 -9.79 -6.84 5.86
C GLY A 215 -8.70 -7.00 4.81
N LEU A 216 -9.03 -6.60 3.59
CA LEU A 216 -8.13 -6.61 2.44
C LEU A 216 -8.15 -5.24 1.77
N LYS A 217 -6.97 -4.68 1.50
CA LYS A 217 -6.76 -3.53 0.60
C LYS A 217 -6.07 -4.01 -0.65
N ILE A 218 -6.49 -3.52 -1.81
CA ILE A 218 -5.83 -3.78 -3.09
C ILE A 218 -5.78 -2.51 -3.93
N ASP A 219 -4.59 -2.23 -4.48
CA ASP A 219 -4.27 -1.08 -5.33
C ASP A 219 -2.99 -1.44 -6.10
N ILE A 220 -3.16 -1.99 -7.29
CA ILE A 220 -2.09 -2.54 -8.14
C ILE A 220 -2.18 -2.09 -9.60
N GLU A 221 -2.74 -0.88 -9.76
CA GLU A 221 -2.63 -0.09 -11.00
C GLU A 221 -3.18 -0.80 -12.25
N GLY A 222 -4.35 -1.42 -12.12
CA GLY A 222 -5.10 -2.02 -13.23
C GLY A 222 -4.99 -3.54 -13.34
N HIS A 223 -4.43 -4.22 -12.33
CA HIS A 223 -4.30 -5.67 -12.29
C HIS A 223 -5.29 -6.35 -11.33
N GLU A 224 -6.23 -5.57 -10.76
CA GLU A 224 -7.12 -5.97 -9.68
C GLU A 224 -8.04 -7.13 -10.07
N ASP A 225 -8.65 -7.09 -11.27
CA ASP A 225 -9.50 -8.18 -11.74
C ASP A 225 -8.72 -9.50 -11.85
N LYS A 226 -7.48 -9.43 -12.37
CA LYS A 226 -6.64 -10.60 -12.55
C LYS A 226 -6.15 -11.19 -11.23
N ALA A 227 -5.82 -10.33 -10.26
CA ALA A 227 -5.34 -10.75 -8.95
C ALA A 227 -6.46 -11.23 -8.02
N LEU A 228 -7.58 -10.51 -7.98
CA LEU A 228 -8.58 -10.70 -6.92
C LEU A 228 -9.72 -11.64 -7.33
N VAL A 229 -10.16 -11.65 -8.61
CA VAL A 229 -11.30 -12.47 -9.05
C VAL A 229 -11.05 -13.96 -8.85
N PRO A 230 -9.90 -14.55 -9.27
CA PRO A 230 -9.62 -15.95 -9.04
C PRO A 230 -9.60 -16.32 -7.55
N PHE A 231 -9.01 -15.47 -6.73
CA PHE A 231 -9.01 -15.63 -5.27
C PHE A 231 -10.44 -15.69 -4.72
N LEU A 232 -11.26 -14.69 -5.02
CA LEU A 232 -12.63 -14.61 -4.51
C LEU A 232 -13.47 -15.83 -4.90
N LEU A 233 -13.31 -16.33 -6.13
CA LEU A 233 -14.14 -17.42 -6.64
C LEU A 233 -13.68 -18.81 -6.22
N ASN A 234 -12.40 -19.00 -5.87
CA ASN A 234 -11.80 -20.30 -5.59
C ASN A 234 -11.33 -20.48 -4.14
N ALA A 235 -11.15 -19.40 -3.38
CA ALA A 235 -10.69 -19.48 -2.00
C ALA A 235 -11.75 -20.14 -1.09
N PRO A 236 -11.32 -20.89 -0.05
CA PRO A 236 -12.21 -21.32 1.01
C PRO A 236 -12.97 -20.14 1.61
N LYS A 237 -14.25 -20.35 1.95
CA LYS A 237 -15.12 -19.28 2.50
C LYS A 237 -14.51 -18.53 3.68
N LYS A 238 -13.76 -19.22 4.54
CA LYS A 238 -13.08 -18.63 5.70
C LYS A 238 -12.00 -17.60 5.34
N LEU A 239 -11.43 -17.69 4.13
CA LEU A 239 -10.45 -16.74 3.61
C LEU A 239 -11.08 -15.52 2.93
N LEU A 240 -12.39 -15.54 2.66
CA LEU A 240 -13.05 -14.37 2.08
C LEU A 240 -13.01 -13.18 3.06
N PRO A 241 -12.42 -12.03 2.68
CA PRO A 241 -12.29 -10.88 3.57
C PRO A 241 -13.67 -10.36 3.99
N LYS A 242 -13.84 -10.01 5.27
CA LYS A 242 -15.09 -9.36 5.73
C LYS A 242 -15.25 -7.96 5.14
N LYS A 243 -14.13 -7.30 4.86
CA LYS A 243 -14.06 -5.95 4.29
C LYS A 243 -13.01 -5.85 3.22
N ILE A 244 -13.32 -5.15 2.13
CA ILE A 244 -12.41 -4.91 1.02
C ILE A 244 -12.39 -3.41 0.70
N VAL A 245 -11.19 -2.85 0.60
CA VAL A 245 -10.93 -1.54 0.00
C VAL A 245 -10.19 -1.78 -1.31
N ILE A 246 -10.78 -1.34 -2.40
CA ILE A 246 -10.25 -1.51 -3.76
C ILE A 246 -10.15 -0.17 -4.47
N GLU A 247 -9.00 0.07 -5.15
CA GLU A 247 -8.84 1.25 -5.99
C GLU A 247 -9.84 1.24 -7.15
N LYS A 248 -10.28 2.44 -7.55
CA LYS A 248 -11.15 2.63 -8.72
C LYS A 248 -10.32 2.94 -9.95
N PRO A 249 -10.48 2.22 -11.07
CA PRO A 249 -9.77 2.51 -12.32
C PRO A 249 -10.14 3.88 -12.89
N ILE A 250 -11.39 4.28 -12.69
CA ILE A 250 -11.95 5.58 -13.12
C ILE A 250 -12.91 6.08 -12.05
N LYS A 251 -13.09 7.40 -11.96
CA LYS A 251 -14.02 8.03 -11.02
C LYS A 251 -15.41 7.38 -11.11
N ASN A 252 -15.92 6.88 -9.99
CA ASN A 252 -17.22 6.22 -9.83
C ASN A 252 -17.41 4.92 -10.63
N GLN A 253 -16.36 4.31 -11.15
CA GLN A 253 -16.41 3.01 -11.80
C GLN A 253 -15.45 2.06 -11.09
N ASP A 254 -15.91 0.84 -10.81
CA ASP A 254 -15.12 -0.22 -10.22
C ASP A 254 -14.70 -1.24 -11.31
N TYR A 255 -13.73 -2.09 -11.02
CA TYR A 255 -13.28 -3.16 -11.91
C TYR A 255 -14.42 -4.15 -12.16
N ALA A 256 -14.75 -4.38 -13.44
CA ALA A 256 -15.95 -5.10 -13.83
C ALA A 256 -15.95 -6.59 -13.39
N GLY A 257 -14.79 -7.24 -13.41
CA GLY A 257 -14.60 -8.60 -12.92
C GLY A 257 -14.84 -8.70 -11.43
N CYS A 258 -14.20 -7.80 -10.66
CA CYS A 258 -14.36 -7.72 -9.20
C CYS A 258 -15.82 -7.46 -8.81
N VAL A 259 -16.51 -6.52 -9.49
CA VAL A 259 -17.93 -6.25 -9.23
C VAL A 259 -18.82 -7.49 -9.43
N LYS A 260 -18.58 -8.26 -10.50
CA LYS A 260 -19.30 -9.52 -10.75
C LYS A 260 -19.04 -10.55 -9.64
N ALA A 261 -17.77 -10.71 -9.23
CA ALA A 261 -17.39 -11.62 -8.15
C ALA A 261 -17.98 -11.18 -6.81
N PHE A 262 -17.92 -9.89 -6.47
CA PHE A 262 -18.51 -9.33 -5.26
C PHE A 262 -20.02 -9.61 -5.19
N LYS A 263 -20.75 -9.36 -6.28
CA LYS A 263 -22.20 -9.63 -6.35
C LYS A 263 -22.49 -11.12 -6.16
N LYS A 264 -21.71 -12.02 -6.80
CA LYS A 264 -21.90 -13.48 -6.66
C LYS A 264 -21.68 -13.97 -5.23
N LEU A 265 -20.80 -13.30 -4.47
CA LEU A 265 -20.41 -13.68 -3.11
C LEU A 265 -21.14 -12.88 -2.02
N ASN A 266 -22.15 -12.08 -2.39
CA ASN A 266 -22.93 -11.23 -1.47
C ASN A 266 -22.11 -10.15 -0.76
N TYR A 267 -21.09 -9.58 -1.43
CA TYR A 267 -20.50 -8.33 -0.98
C TYR A 267 -21.34 -7.15 -1.40
N ASN A 268 -21.60 -6.23 -0.48
CA ASN A 268 -22.27 -4.96 -0.76
C ASN A 268 -21.26 -3.83 -0.83
N LEU A 269 -21.45 -2.94 -1.80
CA LEU A 269 -20.80 -1.63 -1.81
C LEU A 269 -21.39 -0.79 -0.68
N VAL A 270 -20.60 -0.47 0.34
CA VAL A 270 -21.04 0.26 1.54
C VAL A 270 -20.52 1.68 1.62
N GLY A 271 -19.60 2.07 0.75
CA GLY A 271 -19.07 3.44 0.69
C GLY A 271 -18.02 3.61 -0.39
N ARG A 272 -17.59 4.85 -0.55
CA ARG A 272 -16.50 5.24 -1.45
C ARG A 272 -15.73 6.41 -0.85
N SER A 273 -14.41 6.36 -0.94
CA SER A 273 -13.55 7.54 -0.80
C SER A 273 -13.26 8.18 -2.15
N LYS A 274 -12.35 9.12 -2.17
CA LYS A 274 -11.94 9.80 -3.42
C LYS A 274 -11.46 8.80 -4.48
N ASN A 275 -10.60 7.85 -4.10
CA ASN A 275 -9.95 6.94 -5.03
C ASN A 275 -10.42 5.48 -4.88
N ASN A 276 -11.04 5.10 -3.76
CA ASN A 276 -11.35 3.72 -3.44
C ASN A 276 -12.85 3.46 -3.26
N SER A 277 -13.24 2.21 -3.46
CA SER A 277 -14.56 1.67 -3.12
C SER A 277 -14.47 0.69 -1.95
N PHE A 278 -15.49 0.69 -1.09
CA PHE A 278 -15.57 -0.11 0.13
C PHE A 278 -16.64 -1.18 -0.01
N TYR A 279 -16.23 -2.42 0.12
CA TYR A 279 -17.12 -3.57 0.06
C TYR A 279 -17.12 -4.30 1.40
N ALA A 280 -18.30 -4.72 1.85
CA ALA A 280 -18.46 -5.55 3.03
C ALA A 280 -19.20 -6.83 2.68
N LEU A 281 -18.72 -7.97 3.20
CA LEU A 281 -19.35 -9.27 3.06
C LEU A 281 -20.61 -9.32 3.94
N ASN A 282 -21.79 -9.59 3.34
CA ASN A 282 -22.99 -9.88 4.10
C ASN A 282 -22.86 -11.26 4.72
N VAL A 283 -22.55 -11.30 6.00
CA VAL A 283 -22.71 -12.51 6.78
C VAL A 283 -24.18 -12.59 7.15
N HIS A 284 -24.97 -13.37 6.41
CA HIS A 284 -26.26 -13.80 6.95
C HIS A 284 -25.96 -14.65 8.17
N GLU A 285 -26.09 -14.09 9.36
CA GLU A 285 -26.25 -14.91 10.55
C GLU A 285 -27.47 -15.80 10.28
N LYS A 286 -27.24 -17.10 10.09
CA LYS A 286 -28.30 -18.08 10.17
C LYS A 286 -28.77 -18.04 11.62
N THR A 287 -29.89 -17.32 11.85
CA THR A 287 -30.71 -17.46 13.06
C THR A 287 -31.10 -18.91 13.28
#